data_e53af2ac0861b6a26e5f96acbd21bbce
#
_entry.id   e53af2ac0861b6a26e5f96acbd21bbce
#
_cell.length_a   1.000
_cell.length_b   1.000
_cell.length_c   1.000
_cell.angle_alpha   90.00
_cell.angle_beta   90.00
_cell.angle_gamma   90.00
#
_symmetry.space_group_name_H-M   'P 1'
#
loop_
_entity.id
_entity.type
_entity.pdbx_description
1 polymer ?
#
loop_
_entity_poly.entity_id
_entity_poly.type
_entity_poly.pdbx_seq_one_letter_code
_entity_poly.pdbx_strand_id
1 'polypeptide(L)'
;MAEQTLAERFRLLDGRRQYRIDIARKCASLTIPSVLPPRGWSEDAGLPQPYSSVASRGVTAMASRMLSALMPLNDTPFFKFGLKNGAEPTPEIKAYLETLSYQVYNKVTAENLRETIFQALQHLIIVGDVMVVMDDNFTFKNLRIDQYVLQRNVQGKVIEIIHLEYYPLDPNAEVDLIGEGIGLETRVGYDTIYCQYKLSEDNKTWLARKENEEGEVIMEGEYTVLPIIPLRWYGIVGENYGRSHCEDILGDLTTLENYTQAHIEGMAASSTFWIGVDPGGLTEIDDISEANNGTFIPARPNDVFCLSPSQTLNPQIQATSAAVQEMRREVSDAFLMTRGALPTGDRVTATAVRMIGSELETVLGGAFSAIARDLMEPVVKRTIFVMLNNGDMDERMYEQFFDKDGTLNTEIITGLQALSRDSDLQKLMQMGEMVRNLPPQALQTFRWDSYSRALISSLGFDPRMWVKSEEQIMKEQQMAQQQAMAMQMQQQAGQAITDGVVNTASQAAQQDLQATGGQGIAQMAQRAGVDLSQLGLQA
;
A
#
# COMPACT_ATOMS: atom_id res chain seq x y z
N MET A 1 13.60 -37.35 28.08
CA MET A 1 12.24 -36.86 28.01
C MET A 1 11.75 -37.15 26.62
N ALA A 2 10.58 -37.76 26.45
CA ALA A 2 10.03 -37.92 25.09
C ALA A 2 9.92 -36.54 24.42
N GLU A 3 10.36 -36.47 23.19
CA GLU A 3 10.30 -35.24 22.41
C GLU A 3 8.81 -34.91 22.21
N GLN A 4 8.37 -33.74 22.63
CA GLN A 4 6.98 -33.30 22.54
C GLN A 4 6.62 -33.15 21.07
N THR A 5 5.53 -33.75 20.61
CA THR A 5 5.05 -33.59 19.22
C THR A 5 4.59 -32.18 18.92
N LEU A 6 4.61 -31.78 17.65
CA LEU A 6 4.12 -30.46 17.25
C LEU A 6 2.63 -30.27 17.57
N ALA A 7 1.84 -31.34 17.46
CA ALA A 7 0.44 -31.35 17.85
C ALA A 7 0.23 -31.02 19.33
N GLU A 8 1.00 -31.68 20.22
CA GLU A 8 0.95 -31.38 21.67
C GLU A 8 1.40 -29.96 21.98
N ARG A 9 2.48 -29.52 21.30
CA ARG A 9 3.01 -28.16 21.44
C ARG A 9 1.99 -27.12 21.02
N PHE A 10 1.33 -27.34 19.88
CA PHE A 10 0.26 -26.48 19.38
C PHE A 10 -0.89 -26.38 20.39
N ARG A 11 -1.40 -27.52 20.87
CA ARG A 11 -2.50 -27.57 21.88
C ARG A 11 -2.14 -26.82 23.16
N LEU A 12 -0.90 -26.94 23.63
CA LEU A 12 -0.41 -26.22 24.80
C LEU A 12 -0.44 -24.71 24.60
N LEU A 13 0.06 -24.22 23.48
CA LEU A 13 0.10 -22.79 23.16
C LEU A 13 -1.30 -22.24 22.87
N ASP A 14 -2.14 -23.01 22.22
CA ASP A 14 -3.52 -22.65 21.92
C ASP A 14 -4.35 -22.51 23.19
N GLY A 15 -4.21 -23.42 24.15
CA GLY A 15 -4.89 -23.34 25.44
C GLY A 15 -4.58 -22.03 26.19
N ARG A 16 -3.37 -21.49 26.05
CA ARG A 16 -2.97 -20.23 26.71
C ARG A 16 -3.61 -18.97 26.12
N ARG A 17 -4.07 -19.02 24.89
CA ARG A 17 -4.62 -17.84 24.17
C ARG A 17 -6.14 -17.86 24.03
N GLN A 18 -6.85 -18.85 24.55
CA GLN A 18 -8.29 -19.01 24.36
C GLN A 18 -9.09 -17.76 24.74
N TYR A 19 -8.71 -17.10 25.83
CA TYR A 19 -9.32 -15.83 26.24
C TYR A 19 -9.21 -14.75 25.15
N ARG A 20 -8.05 -14.68 24.45
CA ARG A 20 -7.85 -13.73 23.34
C ARG A 20 -8.74 -14.05 22.15
N ILE A 21 -8.85 -15.35 21.83
CA ILE A 21 -9.72 -15.80 20.73
C ILE A 21 -11.19 -15.48 21.04
N ASP A 22 -11.62 -15.63 22.29
CA ASP A 22 -13.00 -15.32 22.70
C ASP A 22 -13.32 -13.84 22.56
N ILE A 23 -12.39 -12.94 22.95
CA ILE A 23 -12.54 -11.50 22.72
C ILE A 23 -12.60 -11.21 21.21
N ALA A 24 -11.70 -11.78 20.42
CA ALA A 24 -11.66 -11.59 18.97
C ALA A 24 -12.95 -12.06 18.29
N ARG A 25 -13.52 -13.20 18.71
CA ARG A 25 -14.82 -13.68 18.23
C ARG A 25 -15.95 -12.72 18.58
N LYS A 26 -15.94 -12.17 19.80
CA LYS A 26 -16.90 -11.15 20.20
C LYS A 26 -16.79 -9.88 19.34
N CYS A 27 -15.57 -9.43 19.05
CA CYS A 27 -15.36 -8.31 18.12
C CYS A 27 -15.88 -8.64 16.71
N ALA A 28 -15.57 -9.85 16.21
CA ALA A 28 -16.03 -10.31 14.89
C ALA A 28 -17.56 -10.39 14.82
N SER A 29 -18.24 -10.93 15.85
CA SER A 29 -19.71 -11.04 15.88
C SER A 29 -20.43 -9.69 15.82
N LEU A 30 -19.80 -8.61 16.33
CA LEU A 30 -20.32 -7.24 16.32
C LEU A 30 -19.93 -6.44 15.08
N THR A 31 -19.04 -6.98 14.24
CA THR A 31 -18.51 -6.30 13.05
C THR A 31 -18.72 -7.14 11.79
N ILE A 32 -17.76 -8.00 11.44
CA ILE A 32 -17.79 -8.90 10.29
C ILE A 32 -17.62 -10.35 10.79
N PRO A 33 -18.70 -11.08 11.03
CA PRO A 33 -18.63 -12.43 11.62
C PRO A 33 -17.82 -13.44 10.80
N SER A 34 -17.74 -13.27 9.47
CA SER A 34 -16.98 -14.15 8.58
C SER A 34 -15.46 -14.08 8.78
N VAL A 35 -14.94 -13.00 9.39
CA VAL A 35 -13.49 -12.85 9.66
C VAL A 35 -13.03 -13.86 10.71
N LEU A 36 -13.83 -14.08 11.75
CA LEU A 36 -13.57 -15.12 12.76
C LEU A 36 -14.91 -15.71 13.22
N PRO A 37 -15.38 -16.79 12.54
CA PRO A 37 -16.68 -17.41 12.87
C PRO A 37 -16.77 -17.94 14.29
N PRO A 38 -17.99 -18.13 14.84
CA PRO A 38 -18.22 -18.77 16.11
C PRO A 38 -17.62 -20.18 16.16
N ARG A 39 -17.34 -20.68 17.38
CA ARG A 39 -16.92 -22.08 17.54
C ARG A 39 -18.01 -23.02 17.05
N GLY A 40 -17.61 -24.07 16.34
CA GLY A 40 -18.54 -25.06 15.82
C GLY A 40 -19.38 -24.59 14.62
N TRP A 41 -19.02 -23.45 14.02
CA TRP A 41 -19.67 -22.99 12.80
C TRP A 41 -19.25 -23.85 11.59
N SER A 42 -20.22 -24.30 10.79
CA SER A 42 -19.99 -24.95 9.51
C SER A 42 -20.40 -24.04 8.36
N GLU A 43 -19.90 -24.30 7.16
CA GLU A 43 -20.22 -23.50 5.97
C GLU A 43 -21.72 -23.53 5.61
N ASP A 44 -22.43 -24.62 5.98
CA ASP A 44 -23.87 -24.76 5.77
C ASP A 44 -24.73 -23.94 6.76
N ALA A 45 -24.12 -23.50 7.89
CA ALA A 45 -24.81 -22.68 8.85
C ALA A 45 -24.65 -21.20 8.52
N GLY A 46 -25.76 -20.48 8.47
CA GLY A 46 -25.73 -19.03 8.31
C GLY A 46 -24.95 -18.36 9.45
N LEU A 47 -24.14 -17.35 9.13
CA LEU A 47 -23.47 -16.55 10.15
C LEU A 47 -24.45 -15.58 10.80
N PRO A 48 -24.45 -15.47 12.15
CA PRO A 48 -25.25 -14.48 12.85
C PRO A 48 -24.84 -13.08 12.42
N GLN A 49 -25.81 -12.26 12.02
CA GLN A 49 -25.57 -10.88 11.59
C GLN A 49 -25.87 -9.91 12.74
N PRO A 50 -25.05 -8.90 12.97
CA PRO A 50 -25.36 -7.88 13.96
C PRO A 50 -26.55 -7.02 13.52
N TYR A 51 -27.31 -6.51 14.47
CA TYR A 51 -28.42 -5.60 14.21
C TYR A 51 -27.96 -4.26 13.62
N SER A 52 -26.73 -3.84 13.94
CA SER A 52 -26.16 -2.60 13.41
C SER A 52 -25.03 -2.89 12.40
N SER A 53 -25.20 -2.43 11.16
CA SER A 53 -24.17 -2.54 10.12
C SER A 53 -23.11 -1.42 10.16
N VAL A 54 -23.16 -0.51 11.13
CA VAL A 54 -22.24 0.64 11.20
C VAL A 54 -20.81 0.18 11.40
N ALA A 55 -20.59 -0.79 12.29
CA ALA A 55 -19.26 -1.31 12.60
C ALA A 55 -18.64 -2.05 11.39
N SER A 56 -19.40 -2.89 10.69
CA SER A 56 -18.90 -3.61 9.51
C SER A 56 -18.49 -2.65 8.38
N ARG A 57 -19.30 -1.61 8.14
CA ARG A 57 -18.96 -0.53 7.19
C ARG A 57 -17.75 0.27 7.66
N GLY A 58 -17.64 0.50 8.97
CA GLY A 58 -16.51 1.18 9.58
C GLY A 58 -15.19 0.46 9.35
N VAL A 59 -15.16 -0.85 9.65
CA VAL A 59 -13.99 -1.71 9.38
C VAL A 59 -13.60 -1.68 7.90
N THR A 60 -14.58 -1.84 7.02
CA THR A 60 -14.33 -1.82 5.57
C THR A 60 -13.77 -0.48 5.09
N ALA A 61 -14.34 0.64 5.58
CA ALA A 61 -13.87 1.98 5.24
C ALA A 61 -12.44 2.24 5.75
N MET A 62 -12.16 1.85 6.99
CA MET A 62 -10.84 2.00 7.61
C MET A 62 -9.79 1.15 6.89
N ALA A 63 -10.09 -0.14 6.62
CA ALA A 63 -9.22 -1.03 5.86
C ALA A 63 -8.94 -0.49 4.45
N SER A 64 -9.95 0.06 3.75
CA SER A 64 -9.79 0.67 2.42
C SER A 64 -8.89 1.92 2.45
N ARG A 65 -9.01 2.76 3.48
CA ARG A 65 -8.14 3.94 3.66
C ARG A 65 -6.70 3.52 3.93
N MET A 66 -6.50 2.56 4.81
CA MET A 66 -5.16 2.02 5.11
C MET A 66 -4.54 1.40 3.86
N LEU A 67 -5.30 0.59 3.12
CA LEU A 67 -4.83 -0.01 1.86
C LEU A 67 -4.43 1.04 0.84
N SER A 68 -5.24 2.09 0.68
CA SER A 68 -4.94 3.19 -0.27
C SER A 68 -3.68 3.97 0.13
N ALA A 69 -3.39 4.06 1.43
CA ALA A 69 -2.18 4.69 1.93
C ALA A 69 -0.94 3.78 1.83
N LEU A 70 -1.11 2.45 2.02
CA LEU A 70 -0.04 1.46 1.90
C LEU A 70 0.32 1.14 0.45
N MET A 71 -0.72 0.97 -0.39
CA MET A 71 -0.60 0.60 -1.80
C MET A 71 -1.47 1.53 -2.66
N PRO A 72 -0.98 2.71 -3.01
CA PRO A 72 -1.67 3.61 -3.93
C PRO A 72 -1.96 2.93 -5.27
N LEU A 73 -3.07 3.31 -5.93
CA LEU A 73 -3.45 2.79 -7.25
C LEU A 73 -2.58 3.32 -8.40
N ASN A 74 -1.51 4.01 -8.10
CA ASN A 74 -0.56 4.51 -9.09
C ASN A 74 0.41 3.38 -9.47
N ASP A 75 0.82 3.30 -10.74
CA ASP A 75 1.83 2.34 -11.24
C ASP A 75 3.25 2.65 -10.72
N THR A 76 3.36 3.15 -9.50
CA THR A 76 4.63 3.48 -8.86
C THR A 76 4.88 2.58 -7.65
N PRO A 77 6.12 2.11 -7.45
CA PRO A 77 6.45 1.31 -6.29
C PRO A 77 6.09 2.01 -4.98
N PHE A 78 5.43 1.29 -4.08
CA PHE A 78 5.07 1.76 -2.73
C PHE A 78 6.25 1.66 -1.73
N PHE A 79 7.41 1.26 -2.21
CA PHE A 79 8.66 1.17 -1.46
C PHE A 79 9.83 1.69 -2.31
N LYS A 80 10.94 2.02 -1.66
CA LYS A 80 12.20 2.40 -2.30
C LYS A 80 13.36 1.70 -1.61
N PHE A 81 14.41 1.42 -2.36
CA PHE A 81 15.67 0.97 -1.81
C PHE A 81 16.59 2.15 -1.54
N GLY A 82 17.10 2.24 -0.31
CA GLY A 82 18.13 3.18 0.12
C GLY A 82 19.40 2.45 0.57
N LEU A 83 20.55 3.11 0.58
CA LEU A 83 21.77 2.53 1.14
C LEU A 83 21.74 2.64 2.68
N LYS A 84 22.12 1.56 3.38
CA LYS A 84 22.38 1.59 4.82
C LYS A 84 23.41 2.69 5.11
N ASN A 85 23.18 3.49 6.14
CA ASN A 85 23.99 4.61 6.59
C ASN A 85 23.71 5.98 5.93
N GLY A 86 22.63 6.13 5.17
CA GLY A 86 22.28 7.42 4.56
C GLY A 86 23.33 7.92 3.53
N ALA A 87 24.20 7.03 3.04
CA ALA A 87 25.14 7.38 1.98
C ALA A 87 24.36 7.68 0.69
N GLU A 88 24.68 8.79 0.04
CA GLU A 88 24.10 9.08 -1.28
C GLU A 88 24.65 8.06 -2.30
N PRO A 89 23.77 7.27 -2.94
CA PRO A 89 24.17 6.30 -3.96
C PRO A 89 24.75 7.03 -5.18
N THR A 90 25.77 6.44 -5.79
CA THR A 90 26.24 6.93 -7.09
C THR A 90 25.10 6.90 -8.13
N PRO A 91 25.12 7.73 -9.18
CA PRO A 91 24.05 7.77 -10.18
C PRO A 91 23.74 6.40 -10.80
N GLU A 92 24.75 5.55 -10.96
CA GLU A 92 24.59 4.19 -11.50
C GLU A 92 23.86 3.26 -10.52
N ILE A 93 24.25 3.30 -9.25
CA ILE A 93 23.61 2.53 -8.18
C ILE A 93 22.16 2.99 -8.02
N LYS A 94 21.89 4.29 -8.05
CA LYS A 94 20.54 4.84 -7.96
C LYS A 94 19.64 4.34 -9.09
N ALA A 95 20.13 4.38 -10.33
CA ALA A 95 19.40 3.89 -11.49
C ALA A 95 19.11 2.38 -11.40
N TYR A 96 20.04 1.61 -10.88
CA TYR A 96 19.85 0.18 -10.65
C TYR A 96 18.79 -0.09 -9.57
N LEU A 97 18.88 0.58 -8.42
CA LEU A 97 17.91 0.45 -7.32
C LEU A 97 16.48 0.85 -7.75
N GLU A 98 16.35 1.86 -8.59
CA GLU A 98 15.06 2.24 -9.18
C GLU A 98 14.53 1.13 -10.10
N THR A 99 15.35 0.57 -10.97
CA THR A 99 14.97 -0.54 -11.87
C THR A 99 14.55 -1.77 -11.05
N LEU A 100 15.31 -2.12 -10.03
CA LEU A 100 15.01 -3.22 -9.12
C LEU A 100 13.68 -3.00 -8.39
N SER A 101 13.42 -1.76 -7.94
CA SER A 101 12.16 -1.41 -7.30
C SER A 101 10.95 -1.68 -8.22
N TYR A 102 11.05 -1.34 -9.50
CA TYR A 102 9.99 -1.63 -10.46
C TYR A 102 9.84 -3.12 -10.77
N GLN A 103 10.95 -3.86 -10.89
CA GLN A 103 10.90 -5.31 -11.11
C GLN A 103 10.21 -6.04 -9.94
N VAL A 104 10.62 -5.74 -8.71
CA VAL A 104 10.02 -6.31 -7.50
C VAL A 104 8.55 -5.90 -7.40
N TYR A 105 8.23 -4.61 -7.64
CA TYR A 105 6.86 -4.11 -7.62
C TYR A 105 5.97 -4.86 -8.60
N ASN A 106 6.39 -5.02 -9.85
CA ASN A 106 5.61 -5.72 -10.88
C ASN A 106 5.37 -7.19 -10.52
N LYS A 107 6.37 -7.87 -9.95
CA LYS A 107 6.21 -9.27 -9.50
C LYS A 107 5.21 -9.38 -8.35
N VAL A 108 5.31 -8.52 -7.35
CA VAL A 108 4.46 -8.55 -6.16
C VAL A 108 3.00 -8.15 -6.48
N THR A 109 2.81 -7.18 -7.39
CA THR A 109 1.47 -6.68 -7.75
C THR A 109 0.78 -7.49 -8.84
N ALA A 110 1.49 -8.38 -9.55
CA ALA A 110 0.92 -9.23 -10.59
C ALA A 110 -0.11 -10.24 -10.04
N GLU A 111 0.02 -10.62 -8.77
CA GLU A 111 -0.80 -11.60 -8.09
C GLU A 111 -1.83 -10.94 -7.15
N ASN A 112 -2.41 -11.71 -6.25
CA ASN A 112 -3.51 -11.32 -5.36
C ASN A 112 -3.09 -10.50 -4.12
N LEU A 113 -1.91 -9.87 -4.10
CA LEU A 113 -1.39 -9.15 -2.93
C LEU A 113 -2.37 -8.12 -2.38
N ARG A 114 -2.94 -7.28 -3.26
CA ARG A 114 -3.81 -6.18 -2.83
C ARG A 114 -5.07 -6.67 -2.12
N GLU A 115 -5.68 -7.74 -2.64
CA GLU A 115 -6.85 -8.37 -2.03
C GLU A 115 -6.48 -8.99 -0.68
N THR A 116 -5.38 -9.74 -0.63
CA THR A 116 -4.89 -10.38 0.59
C THR A 116 -4.56 -9.37 1.67
N ILE A 117 -3.91 -8.24 1.33
CA ILE A 117 -3.64 -7.16 2.30
C ILE A 117 -4.93 -6.51 2.77
N PHE A 118 -5.92 -6.29 1.92
CA PHE A 118 -7.21 -5.76 2.35
C PHE A 118 -7.87 -6.64 3.41
N GLN A 119 -7.91 -7.94 3.16
CA GLN A 119 -8.43 -8.93 4.12
C GLN A 119 -7.57 -8.96 5.40
N ALA A 120 -6.24 -8.93 5.28
CA ALA A 120 -5.34 -8.87 6.43
C ALA A 120 -5.60 -7.64 7.30
N LEU A 121 -5.83 -6.47 6.70
CA LEU A 121 -6.19 -5.25 7.42
C LEU A 121 -7.52 -5.39 8.16
N GLN A 122 -8.53 -6.05 7.58
CA GLN A 122 -9.77 -6.35 8.28
C GLN A 122 -9.53 -7.25 9.49
N HIS A 123 -8.71 -8.30 9.36
CA HIS A 123 -8.30 -9.14 10.48
C HIS A 123 -7.58 -8.35 11.57
N LEU A 124 -6.65 -7.48 11.20
CA LEU A 124 -5.93 -6.64 12.17
C LEU A 124 -6.86 -5.71 12.94
N ILE A 125 -7.80 -5.06 12.25
CA ILE A 125 -8.76 -4.13 12.88
C ILE A 125 -9.70 -4.87 13.84
N ILE A 126 -10.18 -6.08 13.47
CA ILE A 126 -11.18 -6.84 14.23
C ILE A 126 -10.55 -7.73 15.30
N VAL A 127 -9.51 -8.49 14.92
CA VAL A 127 -8.92 -9.56 15.72
C VAL A 127 -7.64 -9.09 16.42
N GLY A 128 -6.90 -8.19 15.79
CA GLY A 128 -5.62 -7.69 16.28
C GLY A 128 -4.40 -8.43 15.75
N ASP A 129 -4.59 -9.59 15.15
CA ASP A 129 -3.53 -10.45 14.61
C ASP A 129 -3.95 -11.09 13.29
N VAL A 130 -2.98 -11.26 12.41
CA VAL A 130 -3.12 -12.04 11.18
C VAL A 130 -1.73 -12.53 10.74
N MET A 131 -1.69 -13.63 10.05
CA MET A 131 -0.47 -14.15 9.43
C MET A 131 -0.63 -14.13 7.92
N VAL A 132 0.24 -13.39 7.22
CA VAL A 132 0.29 -13.38 5.76
C VAL A 132 1.33 -14.40 5.33
N VAL A 133 0.97 -15.31 4.44
CA VAL A 133 1.88 -16.32 3.86
C VAL A 133 2.10 -15.96 2.41
N MET A 134 3.36 -15.96 1.98
CA MET A 134 3.76 -15.79 0.59
C MET A 134 4.50 -17.04 0.12
N ASP A 135 3.94 -17.73 -0.85
CA ASP A 135 4.56 -18.92 -1.44
C ASP A 135 5.67 -18.57 -2.47
N ASP A 136 6.30 -19.60 -3.03
CA ASP A 136 7.38 -19.44 -4.01
C ASP A 136 6.86 -19.04 -5.40
N ASN A 137 5.54 -19.05 -5.62
CA ASN A 137 4.87 -18.60 -6.84
C ASN A 137 4.35 -17.15 -6.72
N PHE A 138 4.75 -16.42 -5.69
CA PHE A 138 4.29 -15.07 -5.35
C PHE A 138 2.81 -14.97 -4.96
N THR A 139 2.12 -16.10 -4.70
CA THR A 139 0.73 -16.11 -4.25
C THR A 139 0.65 -15.83 -2.75
N PHE A 140 -0.30 -15.00 -2.36
CA PHE A 140 -0.50 -14.60 -0.98
C PHE A 140 -1.77 -15.21 -0.40
N LYS A 141 -1.71 -15.64 0.86
CA LYS A 141 -2.87 -16.10 1.63
C LYS A 141 -2.81 -15.61 3.07
N ASN A 142 -3.97 -15.40 3.68
CA ASN A 142 -4.09 -15.06 5.08
C ASN A 142 -4.40 -16.31 5.91
N LEU A 143 -3.73 -16.46 7.05
CA LEU A 143 -4.09 -17.42 8.08
C LEU A 143 -4.82 -16.67 9.21
N ARG A 144 -5.98 -17.19 9.59
CA ARG A 144 -6.75 -16.68 10.73
C ARG A 144 -6.06 -17.03 12.04
N ILE A 145 -6.35 -16.26 13.09
CA ILE A 145 -5.75 -16.47 14.40
C ILE A 145 -5.98 -17.89 14.95
N ASP A 146 -7.08 -18.56 14.62
CA ASP A 146 -7.37 -19.92 15.07
C ASP A 146 -6.58 -21.02 14.31
N GLN A 147 -5.89 -20.68 13.22
CA GLN A 147 -5.12 -21.60 12.39
C GLN A 147 -3.62 -21.64 12.75
N TYR A 148 -3.14 -20.79 13.63
CA TYR A 148 -1.73 -20.76 14.01
C TYR A 148 -1.54 -20.40 15.47
N VAL A 149 -0.41 -20.77 16.05
CA VAL A 149 0.08 -20.29 17.34
C VAL A 149 1.47 -19.70 17.17
N LEU A 150 1.82 -18.71 17.99
CA LEU A 150 3.14 -18.10 17.96
C LEU A 150 3.65 -17.77 19.37
N GLN A 151 4.98 -17.71 19.48
CA GLN A 151 5.66 -17.20 20.67
C GLN A 151 6.59 -16.05 20.30
N ARG A 152 6.66 -15.07 21.21
CA ARG A 152 7.59 -13.95 21.11
C ARG A 152 8.52 -13.92 22.31
N ASN A 153 9.70 -13.38 22.11
CA ASN A 153 10.61 -13.08 23.21
C ASN A 153 10.19 -11.79 23.95
N VAL A 154 10.92 -11.46 25.03
CA VAL A 154 10.66 -10.26 25.84
C VAL A 154 10.74 -8.95 25.01
N GLN A 155 11.53 -8.95 23.94
CA GLN A 155 11.66 -7.81 23.02
C GLN A 155 10.53 -7.73 21.98
N GLY A 156 9.60 -8.70 21.97
CA GLY A 156 8.51 -8.79 21.02
C GLY A 156 8.87 -9.43 19.68
N LYS A 157 10.10 -9.93 19.48
CA LYS A 157 10.49 -10.67 18.28
C LYS A 157 9.91 -12.08 18.32
N VAL A 158 9.35 -12.53 17.21
CA VAL A 158 8.83 -13.89 17.06
C VAL A 158 9.99 -14.87 17.13
N ILE A 159 9.83 -15.95 17.91
CA ILE A 159 10.82 -17.01 18.10
C ILE A 159 10.30 -18.38 17.65
N GLU A 160 8.99 -18.58 17.66
CA GLU A 160 8.36 -19.83 17.25
C GLU A 160 6.99 -19.54 16.63
N ILE A 161 6.69 -20.21 15.52
CA ILE A 161 5.39 -20.20 14.85
C ILE A 161 5.03 -21.65 14.58
N ILE A 162 3.78 -22.04 14.86
CA ILE A 162 3.22 -23.32 14.40
C ILE A 162 1.89 -23.01 13.75
N HIS A 163 1.69 -23.40 12.49
CA HIS A 163 0.43 -23.24 11.79
C HIS A 163 -0.07 -24.58 11.25
N LEU A 164 -1.36 -24.64 10.94
CA LEU A 164 -2.04 -25.82 10.45
C LEU A 164 -2.16 -25.74 8.92
N GLU A 165 -1.80 -26.82 8.24
CA GLU A 165 -2.11 -27.07 6.84
C GLU A 165 -3.06 -28.28 6.75
N TYR A 166 -4.07 -28.18 5.89
CA TYR A 166 -5.05 -29.24 5.70
C TYR A 166 -4.90 -29.83 4.29
N TYR A 167 -4.68 -31.14 4.22
CA TYR A 167 -4.56 -31.86 2.97
C TYR A 167 -5.71 -32.86 2.86
N PRO A 168 -6.45 -32.93 1.72
CA PRO A 168 -7.49 -33.92 1.53
C PRO A 168 -6.88 -35.32 1.56
N LEU A 169 -7.49 -36.23 2.33
CA LEU A 169 -7.08 -37.64 2.44
C LEU A 169 -7.21 -38.39 1.11
N ASP A 170 -8.23 -38.07 0.33
CA ASP A 170 -8.43 -38.57 -1.04
C ASP A 170 -8.75 -37.39 -1.97
N PRO A 171 -7.87 -37.08 -2.95
CA PRO A 171 -8.12 -36.00 -3.90
C PRO A 171 -9.37 -36.18 -4.78
N ASN A 172 -9.91 -37.42 -4.87
CA ASN A 172 -11.07 -37.76 -5.66
C ASN A 172 -12.32 -38.06 -4.80
N ALA A 173 -12.20 -38.07 -3.46
CA ALA A 173 -13.37 -38.20 -2.60
C ALA A 173 -14.23 -36.94 -2.73
N GLU A 174 -15.52 -37.11 -2.99
CA GLU A 174 -16.49 -36.04 -2.72
C GLU A 174 -16.39 -35.76 -1.22
N VAL A 175 -15.75 -34.65 -0.90
CA VAL A 175 -15.50 -34.24 0.49
C VAL A 175 -16.86 -33.82 1.05
N ASP A 176 -17.44 -34.64 1.89
CA ASP A 176 -18.50 -34.23 2.79
C ASP A 176 -17.90 -33.20 3.74
N LEU A 177 -18.08 -31.91 3.41
CA LEU A 177 -17.65 -30.76 4.20
C LEU A 177 -18.41 -30.62 5.53
N ILE A 178 -19.26 -31.60 5.83
CA ILE A 178 -20.13 -31.64 7.00
C ILE A 178 -19.41 -32.35 8.15
N GLY A 179 -18.42 -31.68 8.71
CA GLY A 179 -17.86 -32.04 10.01
C GLY A 179 -18.31 -31.02 11.04
N GLU A 180 -19.14 -31.45 11.99
CA GLU A 180 -19.50 -30.67 13.17
C GLU A 180 -18.24 -30.21 13.91
N GLY A 181 -18.06 -28.89 14.01
CA GLY A 181 -17.10 -28.32 14.94
C GLY A 181 -15.80 -27.87 14.31
N ILE A 182 -15.77 -26.61 13.86
CA ILE A 182 -14.52 -25.89 13.62
C ILE A 182 -14.04 -25.25 14.95
N GLY A 183 -13.79 -26.08 15.94
CA GLY A 183 -12.72 -25.88 16.88
C GLY A 183 -11.65 -26.83 16.40
N LEU A 184 -10.41 -26.52 16.34
CA LEU A 184 -9.19 -27.31 16.16
C LEU A 184 -9.30 -28.87 16.00
N GLU A 185 -10.48 -29.36 15.82
CA GLU A 185 -10.87 -30.75 15.71
C GLU A 185 -10.89 -31.10 14.24
N THR A 186 -10.13 -32.11 13.93
CA THR A 186 -9.99 -32.85 12.66
C THR A 186 -11.13 -32.57 11.69
N ARG A 187 -10.83 -31.83 10.62
CA ARG A 187 -11.75 -31.78 9.47
C ARG A 187 -11.90 -33.19 8.95
N VAL A 188 -13.07 -33.75 9.03
CA VAL A 188 -13.34 -35.10 8.51
C VAL A 188 -12.96 -35.14 7.02
N GLY A 189 -12.08 -36.06 6.63
CA GLY A 189 -11.58 -36.17 5.27
C GLY A 189 -10.33 -35.35 4.93
N TYR A 190 -9.69 -34.69 5.92
CA TYR A 190 -8.42 -34.00 5.76
C TYR A 190 -7.39 -34.46 6.78
N ASP A 191 -6.16 -34.63 6.33
CA ASP A 191 -4.99 -34.74 7.21
C ASP A 191 -4.57 -33.36 7.69
N THR A 192 -4.36 -33.22 9.00
CA THR A 192 -3.85 -32.00 9.61
C THR A 192 -2.35 -32.11 9.77
N ILE A 193 -1.63 -31.23 9.07
CA ILE A 193 -0.17 -31.14 9.16
C ILE A 193 0.20 -29.91 9.98
N TYR A 194 1.03 -30.13 10.98
CA TYR A 194 1.58 -29.08 11.85
C TYR A 194 2.91 -28.61 11.26
N CYS A 195 2.95 -27.34 10.87
CA CYS A 195 4.13 -26.72 10.29
C CYS A 195 4.76 -25.77 11.30
N GLN A 196 5.92 -26.12 11.83
CA GLN A 196 6.68 -25.29 12.77
C GLN A 196 7.79 -24.53 12.05
N TYR A 197 7.97 -23.28 12.46
CA TYR A 197 9.16 -22.48 12.18
C TYR A 197 9.71 -21.98 13.51
N LYS A 198 10.91 -22.40 13.85
CA LYS A 198 11.60 -22.03 15.09
C LYS A 198 12.87 -21.27 14.77
N LEU A 199 13.08 -20.13 15.39
CA LEU A 199 14.28 -19.34 15.22
C LEU A 199 15.49 -20.12 15.80
N SER A 200 16.56 -20.26 15.01
CA SER A 200 17.81 -20.88 15.45
C SER A 200 18.45 -20.09 16.59
N GLU A 201 19.32 -20.71 17.36
CA GLU A 201 20.07 -20.07 18.44
C GLU A 201 20.93 -18.90 17.94
N ASP A 202 21.38 -18.96 16.69
CA ASP A 202 22.14 -17.89 16.04
C ASP A 202 21.29 -16.65 15.69
N ASN A 203 19.96 -16.70 15.85
CA ASN A 203 18.99 -15.68 15.47
C ASN A 203 19.03 -15.26 13.97
N LYS A 204 19.61 -16.09 13.09
CA LYS A 204 19.79 -15.80 11.67
C LYS A 204 18.91 -16.66 10.77
N THR A 205 18.80 -17.95 11.07
CA THR A 205 18.04 -18.92 10.27
C THR A 205 16.83 -19.43 11.03
N TRP A 206 15.85 -19.92 10.29
CA TRP A 206 14.64 -20.52 10.81
C TRP A 206 14.65 -22.01 10.49
N LEU A 207 14.55 -22.84 11.51
CA LEU A 207 14.39 -24.26 11.37
C LEU A 207 12.90 -24.55 11.12
N ALA A 208 12.61 -25.18 10.00
CA ALA A 208 11.26 -25.60 9.64
C ALA A 208 11.11 -27.11 9.84
N ARG A 209 9.98 -27.51 10.43
CA ARG A 209 9.63 -28.92 10.63
C ARG A 209 8.14 -29.10 10.39
N LYS A 210 7.77 -30.12 9.63
CA LYS A 210 6.37 -30.51 9.38
C LYS A 210 6.13 -31.89 9.96
N GLU A 211 5.07 -32.02 10.76
CA GLU A 211 4.63 -33.29 11.36
C GLU A 211 3.14 -33.50 11.09
N ASN A 212 2.76 -34.79 10.99
CA ASN A 212 1.36 -35.18 11.05
C ASN A 212 0.84 -35.18 12.50
N GLU A 213 -0.43 -35.50 12.72
CA GLU A 213 -1.05 -35.55 14.05
C GLU A 213 -0.42 -36.62 14.95
N GLU A 214 0.14 -37.70 14.37
CA GLU A 214 0.78 -38.78 15.06
C GLU A 214 2.23 -38.47 15.49
N GLY A 215 2.79 -37.33 14.99
CA GLY A 215 4.15 -36.88 15.29
C GLY A 215 5.20 -37.42 14.31
N GLU A 216 4.78 -38.00 13.18
CA GLU A 216 5.73 -38.41 12.14
C GLU A 216 6.23 -37.18 11.38
N VAL A 217 7.54 -37.11 11.22
CA VAL A 217 8.19 -35.99 10.53
C VAL A 217 8.06 -36.20 9.02
N ILE A 218 7.39 -35.25 8.36
CA ILE A 218 7.17 -35.24 6.91
C ILE A 218 8.31 -34.49 6.21
N MET A 219 8.72 -33.34 6.79
CA MET A 219 9.69 -32.44 6.18
C MET A 219 10.49 -31.71 7.26
N GLU A 220 11.80 -31.59 7.03
CA GLU A 220 12.68 -30.68 7.76
C GLU A 220 13.46 -29.81 6.78
N GLY A 221 13.74 -28.58 7.16
CA GLY A 221 14.46 -27.64 6.32
C GLY A 221 14.86 -26.36 7.06
N GLU A 222 15.62 -25.53 6.39
CA GLU A 222 16.05 -24.24 6.91
C GLU A 222 15.63 -23.12 5.97
N TYR A 223 15.19 -22.00 6.55
CA TYR A 223 14.82 -20.79 5.82
C TYR A 223 15.65 -19.61 6.31
N THR A 224 16.27 -18.90 5.40
CA THR A 224 16.91 -17.60 5.69
C THR A 224 15.85 -16.50 5.76
N VAL A 225 14.85 -16.55 4.86
CA VAL A 225 13.72 -15.62 4.83
C VAL A 225 12.44 -16.41 4.96
N LEU A 226 11.66 -16.13 6.02
CA LEU A 226 10.40 -16.84 6.26
C LEU A 226 9.37 -16.57 5.15
N PRO A 227 8.60 -17.60 4.74
CA PRO A 227 7.43 -17.42 3.88
C PRO A 227 6.22 -16.84 4.63
N ILE A 228 6.32 -16.66 5.93
CA ILE A 228 5.24 -16.26 6.84
C ILE A 228 5.56 -14.92 7.48
N ILE A 229 4.59 -14.00 7.45
CA ILE A 229 4.70 -12.63 7.98
C ILE A 229 3.65 -12.47 9.08
N PRO A 230 4.04 -12.57 10.36
CA PRO A 230 3.13 -12.41 11.49
C PRO A 230 2.92 -10.93 11.80
N LEU A 231 1.71 -10.43 11.56
CA LEU A 231 1.30 -9.06 11.80
C LEU A 231 0.49 -8.94 13.08
N ARG A 232 0.62 -7.80 13.77
CA ARG A 232 -0.22 -7.43 14.90
C ARG A 232 -0.59 -5.94 14.83
N TRP A 233 -1.81 -5.61 15.27
CA TRP A 233 -2.28 -4.24 15.27
C TRP A 233 -1.54 -3.40 16.33
N TYR A 234 -1.66 -3.78 17.58
CA TYR A 234 -0.98 -3.13 18.70
C TYR A 234 -0.34 -4.18 19.60
N GLY A 235 0.97 -4.09 19.81
CA GLY A 235 1.71 -5.03 20.63
C GLY A 235 1.95 -4.51 22.03
N ILE A 236 1.56 -5.30 23.04
CA ILE A 236 1.88 -5.04 24.44
C ILE A 236 3.12 -5.84 24.84
N VAL A 237 3.99 -5.23 25.63
CA VAL A 237 5.20 -5.90 26.12
C VAL A 237 4.83 -7.12 26.97
N GLY A 238 5.38 -8.28 26.61
CA GLY A 238 5.11 -9.54 27.29
C GLY A 238 3.91 -10.33 26.75
N GLU A 239 3.12 -9.76 25.82
CA GLU A 239 2.06 -10.48 25.12
C GLU A 239 2.55 -11.01 23.77
N ASN A 240 2.13 -12.24 23.44
CA ASN A 240 2.45 -12.86 22.15
C ASN A 240 1.59 -12.29 21.02
N TYR A 241 0.33 -11.96 21.33
CA TYR A 241 -0.70 -11.50 20.38
C TYR A 241 -0.97 -10.00 20.54
N GLY A 242 -1.43 -9.38 19.47
CA GLY A 242 -1.80 -7.97 19.46
C GLY A 242 -3.19 -7.71 20.04
N ARG A 243 -3.46 -6.44 20.31
CA ARG A 243 -4.78 -5.92 20.67
C ARG A 243 -5.41 -5.28 19.43
N SER A 244 -6.69 -5.50 19.20
CA SER A 244 -7.39 -4.97 18.03
C SER A 244 -7.97 -3.58 18.29
N HIS A 245 -8.21 -2.84 17.21
CA HIS A 245 -8.95 -1.57 17.31
C HIS A 245 -10.38 -1.78 17.82
N CYS A 246 -11.05 -2.86 17.37
CA CYS A 246 -12.39 -3.20 17.84
C CYS A 246 -12.44 -3.59 19.33
N GLU A 247 -11.34 -4.13 19.88
CA GLU A 247 -11.24 -4.43 21.31
C GLU A 247 -11.25 -3.14 22.15
N ASP A 248 -10.57 -2.09 21.69
CA ASP A 248 -10.51 -0.80 22.39
C ASP A 248 -11.89 -0.14 22.50
N ILE A 249 -12.76 -0.35 21.51
CA ILE A 249 -14.12 0.20 21.46
C ILE A 249 -15.20 -0.87 21.67
N LEU A 250 -14.85 -2.03 22.25
CA LEU A 250 -15.77 -3.16 22.38
C LEU A 250 -16.99 -2.82 23.24
N GLY A 251 -16.83 -1.93 24.23
CA GLY A 251 -17.91 -1.40 25.05
C GLY A 251 -18.96 -0.67 24.20
N ASP A 252 -18.50 0.23 23.35
CA ASP A 252 -19.37 1.05 22.49
C ASP A 252 -20.07 0.19 21.43
N LEU A 253 -19.33 -0.76 20.83
CA LEU A 253 -19.92 -1.74 19.89
C LEU A 253 -21.02 -2.58 20.54
N THR A 254 -20.78 -3.08 21.76
CA THR A 254 -21.75 -3.87 22.52
C THR A 254 -22.98 -3.03 22.90
N THR A 255 -22.75 -1.78 23.29
CA THR A 255 -23.83 -0.85 23.66
C THR A 255 -24.67 -0.49 22.46
N LEU A 256 -24.05 -0.19 21.32
CA LEU A 256 -24.74 0.08 20.05
C LEU A 256 -25.63 -1.10 19.63
N GLU A 257 -25.10 -2.31 19.71
CA GLU A 257 -25.83 -3.53 19.36
C GLU A 257 -27.05 -3.72 20.24
N ASN A 258 -26.87 -3.67 21.57
CA ASN A 258 -27.94 -3.84 22.52
C ASN A 258 -29.03 -2.76 22.37
N TYR A 259 -28.65 -1.50 22.18
CA TYR A 259 -29.64 -0.43 21.98
C TYR A 259 -30.35 -0.56 20.63
N THR A 260 -29.65 -0.97 19.58
CA THR A 260 -30.27 -1.18 18.27
C THR A 260 -31.28 -2.34 18.34
N GLN A 261 -30.93 -3.45 19.00
CA GLN A 261 -31.82 -4.57 19.23
C GLN A 261 -33.05 -4.15 20.01
N ALA A 262 -32.85 -3.51 21.18
CA ALA A 262 -33.95 -3.04 22.03
C ALA A 262 -34.87 -2.04 21.30
N HIS A 263 -34.30 -1.17 20.48
CA HIS A 263 -35.07 -0.23 19.64
C HIS A 263 -35.96 -0.96 18.63
N ILE A 264 -35.40 -1.94 17.91
CA ILE A 264 -36.13 -2.74 16.91
C ILE A 264 -37.24 -3.55 17.58
N GLU A 265 -36.94 -4.22 18.70
CA GLU A 265 -37.91 -5.00 19.46
C GLU A 265 -39.01 -4.11 20.05
N GLY A 266 -38.64 -2.94 20.55
CA GLY A 266 -39.59 -1.94 21.05
C GLY A 266 -40.52 -1.41 19.96
N MET A 267 -39.97 -1.14 18.78
CA MET A 267 -40.78 -0.75 17.61
C MET A 267 -41.73 -1.88 17.15
N ALA A 268 -41.24 -3.10 17.10
CA ALA A 268 -42.08 -4.27 16.76
C ALA A 268 -43.23 -4.44 17.80
N ALA A 269 -42.91 -4.34 19.09
CA ALA A 269 -43.92 -4.39 20.14
C ALA A 269 -44.94 -3.25 20.06
N SER A 270 -44.49 -2.02 19.73
CA SER A 270 -45.39 -0.87 19.62
C SER A 270 -46.31 -0.94 18.41
N SER A 271 -45.95 -1.72 17.38
CA SER A 271 -46.79 -1.94 16.21
C SER A 271 -47.91 -2.96 16.43
N THR A 272 -47.85 -3.71 17.53
CA THR A 272 -48.93 -4.65 17.89
C THR A 272 -50.08 -3.89 18.52
N PHE A 273 -51.29 -4.32 18.26
CA PHE A 273 -52.48 -3.82 18.89
C PHE A 273 -53.44 -4.97 19.17
N TRP A 274 -54.17 -4.85 20.24
CA TRP A 274 -55.25 -5.78 20.59
C TRP A 274 -56.55 -5.02 20.67
N ILE A 275 -57.58 -5.61 20.18
CA ILE A 275 -58.92 -5.08 20.34
C ILE A 275 -59.53 -5.75 21.58
N GLY A 276 -59.83 -4.95 22.56
CA GLY A 276 -60.55 -5.40 23.74
C GLY A 276 -62.02 -5.13 23.61
N VAL A 277 -62.84 -6.10 24.03
CA VAL A 277 -64.29 -5.97 24.10
C VAL A 277 -64.70 -6.06 25.55
N ASP A 278 -65.54 -5.13 26.03
CA ASP A 278 -66.06 -5.16 27.39
C ASP A 278 -67.05 -6.30 27.53
N PRO A 279 -66.80 -7.28 28.44
CA PRO A 279 -67.72 -8.40 28.63
C PRO A 279 -69.16 -8.02 29.04
N GLY A 280 -69.34 -6.79 29.54
CA GLY A 280 -70.62 -6.22 29.90
C GLY A 280 -71.25 -5.32 28.83
N GLY A 281 -70.60 -5.19 27.69
CA GLY A 281 -71.03 -4.36 26.57
C GLY A 281 -72.12 -5.03 25.69
N LEU A 282 -72.53 -4.30 24.65
CA LEU A 282 -73.50 -4.79 23.65
C LEU A 282 -72.79 -5.46 22.46
N THR A 283 -71.49 -5.29 22.32
CA THR A 283 -70.70 -5.80 21.23
C THR A 283 -70.12 -7.14 21.61
N GLU A 284 -70.37 -8.16 20.82
CA GLU A 284 -69.74 -9.48 20.99
C GLU A 284 -68.45 -9.56 20.16
N ILE A 285 -67.52 -10.46 20.55
CA ILE A 285 -66.24 -10.65 19.86
C ILE A 285 -66.45 -11.07 18.40
N ASP A 286 -67.49 -11.88 18.18
CA ASP A 286 -67.84 -12.40 16.85
C ASP A 286 -68.36 -11.29 15.92
N ASP A 287 -69.10 -10.30 16.46
CA ASP A 287 -69.54 -9.14 15.67
C ASP A 287 -68.37 -8.36 15.06
N ILE A 288 -67.23 -8.31 15.76
CA ILE A 288 -66.04 -7.61 15.27
C ILE A 288 -65.21 -8.51 14.36
N SER A 289 -65.06 -9.79 14.69
CA SER A 289 -64.24 -10.73 13.95
C SER A 289 -64.76 -11.02 12.55
N GLU A 290 -66.08 -10.98 12.37
CA GLU A 290 -66.79 -11.22 11.12
C GLU A 290 -67.11 -9.91 10.34
N ALA A 291 -66.89 -8.74 10.93
CA ALA A 291 -67.23 -7.45 10.36
C ALA A 291 -66.32 -7.10 9.16
N ASN A 292 -66.92 -6.76 8.03
CA ASN A 292 -66.25 -6.15 6.89
C ASN A 292 -66.35 -4.62 6.99
N ASN A 293 -65.49 -3.93 6.21
CA ASN A 293 -65.50 -2.48 6.18
C ASN A 293 -66.86 -1.93 5.78
N GLY A 294 -67.49 -1.12 6.66
CA GLY A 294 -68.83 -0.55 6.49
C GLY A 294 -69.96 -1.34 7.11
N THR A 295 -69.68 -2.43 7.85
CA THR A 295 -70.70 -3.20 8.61
C THR A 295 -71.15 -2.38 9.83
N PHE A 296 -72.48 -2.40 10.14
CA PHE A 296 -73.05 -1.81 11.32
C PHE A 296 -72.98 -2.81 12.48
N ILE A 297 -72.29 -2.46 13.56
CA ILE A 297 -72.12 -3.28 14.75
C ILE A 297 -72.88 -2.61 15.90
N PRO A 298 -73.69 -3.36 16.69
CA PRO A 298 -74.30 -2.80 17.90
C PRO A 298 -73.18 -2.51 18.94
N ALA A 299 -72.93 -1.25 19.24
CA ALA A 299 -71.89 -0.88 20.19
C ALA A 299 -72.27 0.36 21.01
N ARG A 300 -71.85 0.39 22.27
CA ARG A 300 -71.81 1.61 23.06
C ARG A 300 -70.45 2.29 22.95
N PRO A 301 -70.35 3.60 23.22
CA PRO A 301 -69.04 4.24 23.40
C PRO A 301 -68.29 3.48 24.51
N ASN A 302 -67.09 2.98 24.24
CA ASN A 302 -66.21 2.18 25.12
C ASN A 302 -66.46 0.65 25.14
N ASP A 303 -67.47 0.08 24.50
CA ASP A 303 -67.61 -1.37 24.38
C ASP A 303 -66.41 -2.03 23.69
N VAL A 304 -65.81 -1.29 22.76
CA VAL A 304 -64.64 -1.72 21.99
C VAL A 304 -63.52 -0.69 22.27
N PHE A 305 -62.39 -1.16 22.71
CA PHE A 305 -61.21 -0.34 22.90
C PHE A 305 -59.97 -0.98 22.32
N CYS A 306 -59.09 -0.16 21.82
CA CYS A 306 -57.82 -0.62 21.28
C CYS A 306 -56.75 -0.55 22.39
N LEU A 307 -56.21 -1.70 22.74
CA LEU A 307 -55.05 -1.82 23.58
C LEU A 307 -53.80 -1.77 22.73
N SER A 308 -53.19 -0.61 22.66
CA SER A 308 -51.91 -0.44 21.94
C SER A 308 -50.82 -0.08 22.94
N PRO A 309 -49.73 -0.85 22.96
CA PRO A 309 -48.55 -0.50 23.76
C PRO A 309 -47.90 0.82 23.33
N SER A 310 -48.24 1.32 22.13
CA SER A 310 -47.61 2.50 21.55
C SER A 310 -47.68 3.75 22.42
N GLN A 311 -48.79 3.97 23.15
CA GLN A 311 -48.97 5.15 24.03
C GLN A 311 -47.99 5.14 25.21
N THR A 312 -47.63 3.97 25.74
CA THR A 312 -46.70 3.82 26.87
C THR A 312 -45.25 3.72 26.38
N LEU A 313 -45.02 3.08 25.22
CA LEU A 313 -43.68 2.82 24.73
C LEU A 313 -43.09 3.97 23.90
N ASN A 314 -43.91 4.87 23.32
CA ASN A 314 -43.42 5.97 22.46
C ASN A 314 -42.31 6.83 23.08
N PRO A 315 -42.38 7.28 24.34
CA PRO A 315 -41.29 8.06 24.94
C PRO A 315 -39.99 7.25 25.07
N GLN A 316 -40.10 5.96 25.41
CA GLN A 316 -38.96 5.06 25.52
C GLN A 316 -38.33 4.77 24.18
N ILE A 317 -39.12 4.58 23.13
CA ILE A 317 -38.64 4.40 21.75
C ILE A 317 -37.92 5.64 21.24
N GLN A 318 -38.43 6.85 21.55
CA GLN A 318 -37.75 8.09 21.20
C GLN A 318 -36.40 8.24 21.91
N ALA A 319 -36.36 7.92 23.21
CA ALA A 319 -35.12 7.95 23.99
C ALA A 319 -34.08 6.94 23.47
N THR A 320 -34.51 5.71 23.17
CA THR A 320 -33.61 4.69 22.58
C THR A 320 -33.17 5.08 21.16
N SER A 321 -34.03 5.68 20.37
CA SER A 321 -33.66 6.19 19.02
C SER A 321 -32.56 7.25 19.09
N ALA A 322 -32.67 8.20 20.03
CA ALA A 322 -31.63 9.21 20.25
C ALA A 322 -30.31 8.59 20.71
N ALA A 323 -30.36 7.64 21.65
CA ALA A 323 -29.18 6.91 22.11
C ALA A 323 -28.51 6.10 20.99
N VAL A 324 -29.30 5.41 20.15
CA VAL A 324 -28.77 4.68 18.98
C VAL A 324 -28.08 5.64 18.00
N GLN A 325 -28.66 6.82 17.75
CA GLN A 325 -28.05 7.80 16.86
C GLN A 325 -26.73 8.35 17.39
N GLU A 326 -26.64 8.60 18.69
CA GLU A 326 -25.41 9.05 19.34
C GLU A 326 -24.33 7.96 19.28
N MET A 327 -24.64 6.73 19.68
CA MET A 327 -23.70 5.61 19.58
C MET A 327 -23.24 5.34 18.14
N ARG A 328 -24.14 5.51 17.16
CA ARG A 328 -23.75 5.42 15.75
C ARG A 328 -22.73 6.46 15.35
N ARG A 329 -22.83 7.69 15.84
CA ARG A 329 -21.86 8.76 15.60
C ARG A 329 -20.52 8.43 16.25
N GLU A 330 -20.51 8.06 17.54
CA GLU A 330 -19.30 7.70 18.27
C GLU A 330 -18.56 6.54 17.60
N VAL A 331 -19.26 5.47 17.23
CA VAL A 331 -18.68 4.33 16.51
C VAL A 331 -18.19 4.75 15.11
N SER A 332 -18.95 5.58 14.39
CA SER A 332 -18.52 6.10 13.07
C SER A 332 -17.26 6.96 13.17
N ASP A 333 -17.14 7.76 14.23
CA ASP A 333 -15.96 8.59 14.49
C ASP A 333 -14.75 7.73 14.87
N ALA A 334 -14.93 6.69 15.66
CA ALA A 334 -13.88 5.74 16.02
C ALA A 334 -13.28 5.04 14.79
N PHE A 335 -14.11 4.72 13.78
CA PHE A 335 -13.65 4.17 12.49
C PHE A 335 -13.31 5.24 11.44
N LEU A 336 -13.22 6.52 11.81
CA LEU A 336 -12.88 7.63 10.92
C LEU A 336 -13.85 7.83 9.74
N MET A 337 -15.09 7.33 9.83
CA MET A 337 -16.06 7.40 8.72
C MET A 337 -16.54 8.83 8.43
N THR A 338 -16.59 9.70 9.44
CA THR A 338 -17.06 11.09 9.34
C THR A 338 -16.03 12.04 8.77
N ARG A 339 -14.76 11.63 8.74
CA ARG A 339 -13.65 12.46 8.25
C ARG A 339 -13.45 12.22 6.76
N GLY A 340 -13.67 13.27 5.97
CA GLY A 340 -13.34 13.41 4.55
C GLY A 340 -13.70 12.22 3.64
N ALA A 341 -14.49 12.46 2.61
CA ALA A 341 -14.70 11.44 1.57
C ALA A 341 -13.37 11.06 0.94
N LEU A 342 -13.11 9.76 0.78
CA LEU A 342 -12.02 9.30 -0.08
C LEU A 342 -12.18 9.98 -1.45
N PRO A 343 -11.11 10.53 -2.04
CA PRO A 343 -11.17 11.01 -3.41
C PRO A 343 -11.59 9.83 -4.29
N THR A 344 -12.84 9.86 -4.73
CA THR A 344 -13.41 8.87 -5.65
C THR A 344 -13.08 9.30 -7.06
N GLY A 345 -12.08 8.69 -7.69
CA GLY A 345 -11.73 8.93 -9.07
C GLY A 345 -10.47 8.16 -9.46
N ASP A 346 -10.32 7.88 -10.76
CA ASP A 346 -9.17 7.17 -11.35
C ASP A 346 -7.80 7.86 -11.11
N ARG A 347 -7.78 9.04 -10.50
CA ARG A 347 -6.58 9.81 -10.19
C ARG A 347 -6.55 10.24 -8.73
N VAL A 348 -6.28 9.30 -7.84
CA VAL A 348 -5.90 9.66 -6.47
C VAL A 348 -4.52 10.31 -6.53
N THR A 349 -4.44 11.59 -6.22
CA THR A 349 -3.15 12.29 -6.24
C THR A 349 -2.28 11.83 -5.08
N ALA A 350 -0.95 11.78 -5.26
CA ALA A 350 -0.01 11.44 -4.20
C ALA A 350 -0.16 12.35 -2.95
N THR A 351 -0.60 13.59 -3.15
CA THR A 351 -0.96 14.52 -2.06
C THR A 351 -2.15 14.02 -1.25
N ALA A 352 -3.20 13.51 -1.90
CA ALA A 352 -4.36 12.95 -1.21
C ALA A 352 -4.00 11.69 -0.42
N VAL A 353 -3.19 10.80 -0.99
CA VAL A 353 -2.68 9.60 -0.29
C VAL A 353 -1.87 9.99 0.94
N ARG A 354 -1.01 11.02 0.82
CA ARG A 354 -0.22 11.53 1.94
C ARG A 354 -1.09 12.14 3.05
N MET A 355 -2.13 12.89 2.69
CA MET A 355 -3.09 13.43 3.66
C MET A 355 -3.79 12.30 4.42
N ILE A 356 -4.28 11.27 3.72
CA ILE A 356 -4.89 10.09 4.34
C ILE A 356 -3.89 9.40 5.27
N GLY A 357 -2.67 9.17 4.82
CA GLY A 357 -1.63 8.52 5.63
C GLY A 357 -1.25 9.33 6.86
N SER A 358 -1.12 10.67 6.76
CA SER A 358 -0.83 11.54 7.92
C SER A 358 -2.00 11.61 8.91
N GLU A 359 -3.23 11.56 8.42
CA GLU A 359 -4.42 11.47 9.26
C GLU A 359 -4.45 10.13 10.02
N LEU A 360 -4.22 9.01 9.31
CA LEU A 360 -4.14 7.68 9.92
C LEU A 360 -3.03 7.63 10.98
N GLU A 361 -1.85 8.16 10.69
CA GLU A 361 -0.75 8.20 11.65
C GLU A 361 -1.10 9.01 12.90
N THR A 362 -1.74 10.16 12.72
CA THR A 362 -2.15 11.03 13.83
C THR A 362 -3.21 10.35 14.73
N VAL A 363 -4.17 9.66 14.12
CA VAL A 363 -5.28 9.06 14.88
C VAL A 363 -4.92 7.70 15.45
N LEU A 364 -4.17 6.88 14.70
CA LEU A 364 -3.78 5.53 15.12
C LEU A 364 -2.47 5.49 15.93
N GLY A 365 -1.90 6.65 16.24
CA GLY A 365 -0.78 6.75 17.18
C GLY A 365 0.44 5.91 16.80
N GLY A 366 0.85 5.90 15.53
CA GLY A 366 2.01 5.14 15.06
C GLY A 366 1.73 3.69 14.65
N ALA A 367 0.53 3.16 14.91
CA ALA A 367 0.17 1.79 14.53
C ALA A 367 0.23 1.61 13.00
N PHE A 368 -0.19 2.62 12.23
CA PHE A 368 -0.12 2.58 10.77
C PHE A 368 1.31 2.42 10.24
N SER A 369 2.24 3.22 10.72
CA SER A 369 3.66 3.13 10.33
C SER A 369 4.30 1.81 10.75
N ALA A 370 3.93 1.29 11.93
CA ALA A 370 4.41 -0.02 12.38
C ALA A 370 3.92 -1.14 11.47
N ILE A 371 2.62 -1.17 11.13
CA ILE A 371 2.02 -2.15 10.21
C ILE A 371 2.64 -2.00 8.81
N ALA A 372 2.82 -0.77 8.31
CA ALA A 372 3.44 -0.52 7.02
C ALA A 372 4.84 -1.15 6.93
N ARG A 373 5.66 -0.95 7.96
CA ARG A 373 7.00 -1.52 8.03
C ARG A 373 6.95 -3.04 8.19
N ASP A 374 6.19 -3.54 9.17
CA ASP A 374 6.17 -4.96 9.55
C ASP A 374 5.53 -5.84 8.46
N LEU A 375 4.74 -5.26 7.55
CA LEU A 375 4.18 -5.93 6.37
C LEU A 375 5.09 -5.79 5.14
N MET A 376 5.40 -4.55 4.75
CA MET A 376 6.02 -4.28 3.45
C MET A 376 7.49 -4.71 3.39
N GLU A 377 8.24 -4.51 4.46
CA GLU A 377 9.64 -4.91 4.50
C GLU A 377 9.83 -6.44 4.34
N PRO A 378 9.11 -7.32 5.08
CA PRO A 378 9.20 -8.76 4.87
C PRO A 378 8.69 -9.21 3.50
N VAL A 379 7.59 -8.61 2.97
CA VAL A 379 7.08 -8.92 1.63
C VAL A 379 8.16 -8.65 0.59
N VAL A 380 8.78 -7.47 0.59
CA VAL A 380 9.84 -7.12 -0.36
C VAL A 380 11.05 -8.03 -0.20
N LYS A 381 11.49 -8.31 1.03
CA LYS A 381 12.61 -9.23 1.30
C LYS A 381 12.34 -10.63 0.76
N ARG A 382 11.13 -11.17 1.01
CA ARG A 382 10.75 -12.49 0.52
C ARG A 382 10.67 -12.52 -0.99
N THR A 383 10.09 -11.49 -1.62
CA THR A 383 10.01 -11.38 -3.09
C THR A 383 11.39 -11.43 -3.73
N ILE A 384 12.35 -10.65 -3.21
CA ILE A 384 13.73 -10.65 -3.71
C ILE A 384 14.35 -12.04 -3.56
N PHE A 385 14.16 -12.67 -2.39
CA PHE A 385 14.68 -14.02 -2.13
C PHE A 385 14.11 -15.05 -3.12
N VAL A 386 12.81 -15.02 -3.40
CA VAL A 386 12.16 -15.92 -4.35
C VAL A 386 12.61 -15.62 -5.79
N MET A 387 12.72 -14.34 -6.19
CA MET A 387 13.25 -13.95 -7.50
C MET A 387 14.68 -14.45 -7.73
N LEU A 388 15.51 -14.44 -6.68
CA LEU A 388 16.87 -14.95 -6.76
C LEU A 388 16.87 -16.46 -6.96
N ASN A 389 16.10 -17.21 -6.16
CA ASN A 389 16.02 -18.67 -6.25
C ASN A 389 15.45 -19.13 -7.59
N ASN A 390 14.53 -18.38 -8.18
CA ASN A 390 13.94 -18.66 -9.49
C ASN A 390 14.86 -18.25 -10.68
N GLY A 391 15.99 -17.58 -10.39
CA GLY A 391 16.90 -17.09 -11.44
C GLY A 391 16.41 -15.85 -12.18
N ASP A 392 15.39 -15.16 -11.67
CA ASP A 392 14.85 -13.92 -12.21
C ASP A 392 15.79 -12.71 -11.93
N MET A 393 16.82 -12.90 -11.12
CA MET A 393 17.79 -11.89 -10.71
C MET A 393 19.23 -12.39 -10.86
N ASP A 394 20.14 -11.51 -11.30
CA ASP A 394 21.57 -11.83 -11.41
C ASP A 394 22.20 -11.95 -10.01
N GLU A 395 22.81 -13.11 -9.71
CA GLU A 395 23.47 -13.43 -8.43
C GLU A 395 24.57 -12.43 -8.07
N ARG A 396 25.32 -11.91 -9.06
CA ARG A 396 26.37 -10.91 -8.85
C ARG A 396 25.83 -9.59 -8.32
N MET A 397 24.60 -9.22 -8.75
CA MET A 397 23.91 -8.03 -8.28
C MET A 397 23.37 -8.25 -6.87
N TYR A 398 22.95 -9.49 -6.53
CA TYR A 398 22.56 -9.84 -5.18
C TYR A 398 23.70 -9.65 -4.17
N GLU A 399 24.89 -10.18 -4.45
CA GLU A 399 26.06 -10.05 -3.56
C GLU A 399 26.48 -8.61 -3.29
N GLN A 400 26.20 -7.69 -4.22
CA GLN A 400 26.53 -6.27 -4.07
C GLN A 400 25.59 -5.54 -3.08
N PHE A 401 24.33 -5.99 -2.97
CA PHE A 401 23.28 -5.33 -2.18
C PHE A 401 22.85 -6.11 -0.94
N PHE A 402 23.25 -7.38 -0.85
CA PHE A 402 22.94 -8.23 0.29
C PHE A 402 24.24 -8.70 0.94
N ASP A 403 24.26 -8.70 2.27
CA ASP A 403 25.34 -9.34 3.02
C ASP A 403 25.28 -10.87 2.84
N LYS A 404 26.41 -11.54 3.08
CA LYS A 404 26.50 -13.01 3.06
C LYS A 404 25.47 -13.71 3.97
N ASP A 405 24.95 -12.98 4.93
CA ASP A 405 23.89 -13.40 5.86
C ASP A 405 22.45 -13.16 5.32
N GLY A 406 22.29 -12.80 4.04
CA GLY A 406 20.98 -12.51 3.42
C GLY A 406 20.29 -11.24 3.93
N THR A 407 20.99 -10.44 4.73
CA THR A 407 20.49 -9.13 5.16
C THR A 407 20.72 -8.11 4.08
N LEU A 408 19.67 -7.37 3.72
CA LEU A 408 19.77 -6.25 2.79
C LEU A 408 20.76 -5.21 3.33
N ASN A 409 21.81 -4.91 2.56
CA ASN A 409 22.64 -3.74 2.77
C ASN A 409 21.92 -2.45 2.35
N THR A 410 20.70 -2.58 1.86
CA THR A 410 19.80 -1.52 1.48
C THR A 410 18.70 -1.34 2.52
N GLU A 411 18.30 -0.11 2.76
CA GLU A 411 17.15 0.24 3.57
C GLU A 411 15.89 0.22 2.69
N ILE A 412 14.86 -0.51 3.13
CA ILE A 412 13.55 -0.49 2.46
C ILE A 412 12.74 0.63 3.08
N ILE A 413 12.53 1.68 2.32
CA ILE A 413 11.73 2.84 2.72
C ILE A 413 10.28 2.57 2.30
N THR A 414 9.38 2.47 3.28
CA THR A 414 7.96 2.17 3.05
C THR A 414 7.04 3.26 3.60
N GLY A 415 5.75 3.17 3.28
CA GLY A 415 4.73 4.07 3.80
C GLY A 415 4.85 5.51 3.30
N LEU A 416 4.53 6.48 4.16
CA LEU A 416 4.53 7.91 3.83
C LEU A 416 5.87 8.44 3.31
N GLN A 417 6.98 7.85 3.75
CA GLN A 417 8.31 8.26 3.32
C GLN A 417 8.60 7.83 1.87
N ALA A 418 8.09 6.67 1.44
CA ALA A 418 8.23 6.22 0.06
C ALA A 418 7.45 7.10 -0.93
N LEU A 419 6.33 7.66 -0.49
CA LEU A 419 5.48 8.57 -1.26
C LEU A 419 6.02 10.00 -1.35
N SER A 420 7.23 10.26 -0.88
CA SER A 420 7.83 11.61 -0.85
C SER A 420 8.20 12.18 -2.23
N ARG A 421 8.01 11.47 -3.34
CA ARG A 421 8.31 11.95 -4.70
C ARG A 421 7.66 13.29 -5.03
N ASP A 422 6.39 13.49 -4.67
CA ASP A 422 5.70 14.77 -4.88
C ASP A 422 6.26 15.91 -4.01
N SER A 423 6.72 15.57 -2.80
CA SER A 423 7.43 16.54 -1.96
C SER A 423 8.78 16.92 -2.56
N ASP A 424 9.47 15.95 -3.16
CA ASP A 424 10.75 16.20 -3.83
C ASP A 424 10.54 16.99 -5.11
N LEU A 425 9.47 16.71 -5.88
CA LEU A 425 9.06 17.51 -7.02
C LEU A 425 8.72 18.96 -6.63
N GLN A 426 7.92 19.16 -5.56
CA GLN A 426 7.61 20.49 -5.06
C GLN A 426 8.85 21.24 -4.56
N LYS A 427 9.74 20.56 -3.81
CA LYS A 427 11.02 21.13 -3.39
C LYS A 427 11.91 21.48 -4.57
N LEU A 428 11.98 20.60 -5.58
CA LEU A 428 12.73 20.84 -6.80
C LEU A 428 12.14 22.02 -7.60
N MET A 429 10.81 22.12 -7.69
CA MET A 429 10.16 23.28 -8.32
C MET A 429 10.44 24.57 -7.55
N GLN A 430 10.29 24.57 -6.22
CA GLN A 430 10.64 25.72 -5.36
C GLN A 430 12.13 26.06 -5.48
N MET A 431 13.02 25.07 -5.51
CA MET A 431 14.45 25.27 -5.73
C MET A 431 14.70 25.89 -7.11
N GLY A 432 13.99 25.44 -8.16
CA GLY A 432 14.05 26.02 -9.50
C GLY A 432 13.63 27.49 -9.52
N GLU A 433 12.57 27.86 -8.82
CA GLU A 433 12.15 29.26 -8.67
C GLU A 433 13.17 30.09 -7.89
N MET A 434 13.75 29.55 -6.80
CA MET A 434 14.81 30.21 -6.06
C MET A 434 16.06 30.41 -6.92
N VAL A 435 16.49 29.37 -7.65
CA VAL A 435 17.67 29.43 -8.52
C VAL A 435 17.48 30.43 -9.65
N ARG A 436 16.27 30.57 -10.19
CA ARG A 436 15.96 31.57 -11.24
C ARG A 436 16.18 33.01 -10.77
N ASN A 437 16.06 33.25 -9.47
CA ASN A 437 16.25 34.57 -8.86
C ASN A 437 17.69 34.82 -8.37
N LEU A 438 18.63 33.88 -8.58
CA LEU A 438 20.03 34.03 -8.18
C LEU A 438 20.81 34.91 -9.17
N PRO A 439 21.85 35.63 -8.69
CA PRO A 439 22.74 36.40 -9.56
C PRO A 439 23.45 35.50 -10.59
N PRO A 440 23.79 35.98 -11.79
CA PRO A 440 24.39 35.18 -12.87
C PRO A 440 25.67 34.45 -12.49
N GLN A 441 26.42 34.95 -11.53
CA GLN A 441 27.64 34.34 -11.02
C GLN A 441 27.36 33.05 -10.22
N ALA A 442 26.26 33.01 -9.46
CA ALA A 442 25.83 31.85 -8.68
C ALA A 442 25.22 30.75 -9.58
N LEU A 443 24.62 31.12 -10.73
CA LEU A 443 24.07 30.17 -11.69
C LEU A 443 25.14 29.27 -12.34
N GLN A 444 26.39 29.76 -12.44
CA GLN A 444 27.52 28.98 -13.00
C GLN A 444 27.97 27.83 -12.11
N THR A 445 27.71 27.90 -10.80
CA THR A 445 28.07 26.85 -9.84
C THR A 445 26.97 25.81 -9.66
N PHE A 446 25.78 26.06 -10.24
CA PHE A 446 24.63 25.17 -10.09
C PHE A 446 24.71 23.98 -11.06
N ARG A 447 24.59 22.77 -10.52
CA ARG A 447 24.63 21.51 -11.32
C ARG A 447 23.30 21.25 -11.99
N TRP A 448 23.07 21.87 -13.12
CA TRP A 448 21.83 21.77 -13.92
C TRP A 448 21.52 20.34 -14.37
N ASP A 449 22.56 19.55 -14.65
CA ASP A 449 22.41 18.16 -15.06
C ASP A 449 21.78 17.31 -13.94
N SER A 450 22.34 17.40 -12.73
CA SER A 450 21.79 16.69 -11.56
C SER A 450 20.36 17.16 -11.21
N TYR A 451 20.10 18.48 -11.36
CA TYR A 451 18.77 19.03 -11.13
C TYR A 451 17.74 18.53 -12.15
N SER A 452 18.05 18.54 -13.46
CA SER A 452 17.14 18.08 -14.49
C SER A 452 16.88 16.56 -14.40
N ARG A 453 17.89 15.75 -14.10
CA ARG A 453 17.70 14.31 -13.83
C ARG A 453 16.81 14.06 -12.62
N ALA A 454 17.02 14.77 -11.52
CA ALA A 454 16.19 14.68 -10.31
C ALA A 454 14.75 15.11 -10.60
N LEU A 455 14.55 16.17 -11.38
CA LEU A 455 13.21 16.67 -11.77
C LEU A 455 12.46 15.63 -12.63
N ILE A 456 13.12 15.07 -13.64
CA ILE A 456 12.53 14.08 -14.55
C ILE A 456 12.23 12.78 -13.80
N SER A 457 13.13 12.33 -12.94
CA SER A 457 12.91 11.18 -12.07
C SER A 457 11.75 11.40 -11.08
N SER A 458 11.61 12.62 -10.53
CA SER A 458 10.48 12.95 -9.64
C SER A 458 9.15 13.04 -10.37
N LEU A 459 9.14 13.29 -11.68
CA LEU A 459 7.96 13.21 -12.55
C LEU A 459 7.60 11.78 -12.97
N GLY A 460 8.44 10.79 -12.63
CA GLY A 460 8.20 9.38 -12.96
C GLY A 460 8.70 8.93 -14.33
N PHE A 461 9.45 9.80 -15.04
CA PHE A 461 10.05 9.45 -16.33
C PHE A 461 11.49 8.96 -16.16
N ASP A 462 11.94 8.07 -17.06
CA ASP A 462 13.35 7.65 -17.08
C ASP A 462 14.24 8.81 -17.55
N PRO A 463 15.16 9.31 -16.71
CA PRO A 463 16.05 10.42 -17.08
C PRO A 463 16.92 10.12 -18.31
N ARG A 464 17.21 8.85 -18.60
CA ARG A 464 18.05 8.44 -19.74
C ARG A 464 17.41 8.78 -21.08
N MET A 465 16.08 8.81 -21.15
CA MET A 465 15.35 9.17 -22.37
C MET A 465 15.36 10.68 -22.65
N TRP A 466 15.56 11.51 -21.61
CA TRP A 466 15.34 12.94 -21.69
C TRP A 466 16.60 13.78 -21.47
N VAL A 467 17.62 13.24 -20.78
CA VAL A 467 18.88 13.94 -20.47
C VAL A 467 20.03 13.20 -21.12
N LYS A 468 20.80 13.93 -21.95
CA LYS A 468 22.00 13.40 -22.60
C LYS A 468 23.03 12.92 -21.57
N SER A 469 23.76 11.83 -21.87
CA SER A 469 24.83 11.36 -21.00
C SER A 469 26.02 12.35 -21.00
N GLU A 470 26.81 12.35 -19.94
CA GLU A 470 28.01 13.19 -19.84
C GLU A 470 28.97 12.96 -21.04
N GLU A 471 29.07 11.71 -21.52
CA GLU A 471 29.86 11.38 -22.70
C GLU A 471 29.32 12.00 -24.00
N GLN A 472 27.99 12.07 -24.15
CA GLN A 472 27.35 12.71 -25.28
C GLN A 472 27.54 14.22 -25.24
N ILE A 473 27.42 14.84 -24.07
CA ILE A 473 27.66 16.27 -23.87
C ILE A 473 29.12 16.61 -24.16
N MET A 474 30.08 15.80 -23.64
CA MET A 474 31.51 16.01 -23.96
C MET A 474 31.82 15.86 -25.44
N LYS A 475 31.26 14.86 -26.11
CA LYS A 475 31.42 14.69 -27.56
C LYS A 475 30.85 15.85 -28.35
N GLU A 476 29.65 16.34 -27.97
CA GLU A 476 29.07 17.52 -28.63
C GLU A 476 29.90 18.79 -28.36
N GLN A 477 30.40 19.00 -27.15
CA GLN A 477 31.28 20.12 -26.83
C GLN A 477 32.60 20.04 -27.61
N GLN A 478 33.22 18.85 -27.73
CA GLN A 478 34.42 18.66 -28.55
C GLN A 478 34.15 18.91 -30.03
N MET A 479 33.02 18.43 -30.56
CA MET A 479 32.63 18.71 -31.93
C MET A 479 32.34 20.18 -32.16
N ALA A 480 31.62 20.84 -31.23
CA ALA A 480 31.37 22.28 -31.33
C ALA A 480 32.66 23.10 -31.23
N GLN A 481 33.61 22.69 -30.38
CA GLN A 481 34.92 23.32 -30.28
C GLN A 481 35.78 23.12 -31.53
N GLN A 482 35.77 21.92 -32.13
CA GLN A 482 36.42 21.64 -33.42
C GLN A 482 35.79 22.44 -34.55
N GLN A 483 34.46 22.54 -34.62
CA GLN A 483 33.76 23.37 -35.60
C GLN A 483 34.05 24.85 -35.44
N ALA A 484 34.08 25.35 -34.19
CA ALA A 484 34.46 26.74 -33.91
C ALA A 484 35.91 27.05 -34.31
N MET A 485 36.87 26.13 -34.02
CA MET A 485 38.26 26.24 -34.51
C MET A 485 38.36 26.18 -36.02
N ALA A 486 37.60 25.29 -36.66
CA ALA A 486 37.59 25.18 -38.14
C ALA A 486 37.02 26.46 -38.77
N MET A 487 35.94 27.03 -38.22
CA MET A 487 35.40 28.31 -38.67
C MET A 487 36.39 29.47 -38.45
N GLN A 488 37.09 29.50 -37.33
CA GLN A 488 38.08 30.52 -37.02
C GLN A 488 39.32 30.41 -37.95
N MET A 489 39.78 29.17 -38.23
CA MET A 489 40.80 28.92 -39.26
C MET A 489 40.36 29.34 -40.65
N GLN A 490 39.11 29.05 -41.02
CA GLN A 490 38.56 29.44 -42.33
C GLN A 490 38.43 30.95 -42.48
N GLN A 491 38.05 31.67 -41.39
CA GLN A 491 38.04 33.13 -41.36
C GLN A 491 39.45 33.72 -41.42
N GLN A 492 40.43 33.17 -40.70
CA GLN A 492 41.83 33.59 -40.77
C GLN A 492 42.46 33.28 -42.12
N ALA A 493 42.18 32.12 -42.72
CA ALA A 493 42.62 31.79 -44.06
C ALA A 493 41.99 32.73 -45.11
N GLY A 494 40.70 33.06 -44.97
CA GLY A 494 40.03 34.04 -45.82
C GLY A 494 40.64 35.44 -45.71
N GLN A 495 40.97 35.89 -44.51
CA GLN A 495 41.66 37.18 -44.28
C GLN A 495 43.09 37.17 -44.82
N ALA A 496 43.85 36.09 -44.60
CA ALA A 496 45.22 35.96 -45.11
C ALA A 496 45.26 35.92 -46.65
N ILE A 497 44.27 35.32 -47.30
CA ILE A 497 44.14 35.33 -48.78
C ILE A 497 43.78 36.74 -49.28
N THR A 498 42.85 37.44 -48.61
CA THR A 498 42.51 38.81 -49.00
C THR A 498 43.66 39.78 -48.75
N ASP A 499 44.38 39.68 -47.66
CA ASP A 499 45.57 40.53 -47.39
C ASP A 499 46.76 40.18 -48.34
N GLY A 500 46.94 38.89 -48.65
CA GLY A 500 47.96 38.45 -49.61
C GLY A 500 47.65 38.91 -51.05
N VAL A 501 46.39 38.88 -51.45
CA VAL A 501 45.98 39.37 -52.79
C VAL A 501 46.05 40.89 -52.89
N VAL A 502 45.68 41.58 -51.83
CA VAL A 502 45.75 43.05 -51.80
C VAL A 502 47.21 43.53 -51.76
N ASN A 503 48.09 42.87 -50.96
CA ASN A 503 49.51 43.22 -50.96
C ASN A 503 50.25 42.89 -52.28
N THR A 504 49.95 41.76 -52.92
CA THR A 504 50.53 41.42 -54.27
C THR A 504 49.99 42.32 -55.37
N ALA A 505 48.68 42.66 -55.28
CA ALA A 505 48.11 43.60 -56.26
C ALA A 505 48.65 45.01 -56.09
N SER A 506 48.86 45.48 -54.82
CA SER A 506 49.47 46.80 -54.57
C SER A 506 50.96 46.89 -54.96
N GLN A 507 51.75 45.81 -54.73
CA GLN A 507 53.14 45.73 -55.19
C GLN A 507 53.23 45.67 -56.72
N ALA A 508 52.41 44.92 -57.40
CA ALA A 508 52.34 44.87 -58.87
C ALA A 508 51.93 46.22 -59.46
N ALA A 509 50.97 46.90 -58.80
CA ALA A 509 50.53 48.25 -59.19
C ALA A 509 51.63 49.29 -59.03
N GLN A 510 52.43 49.22 -57.96
CA GLN A 510 53.56 50.12 -57.72
C GLN A 510 54.69 49.89 -58.76
N GLN A 511 54.93 48.62 -59.12
CA GLN A 511 55.94 48.31 -60.15
C GLN A 511 55.52 48.75 -61.58
N ASP A 512 54.25 48.64 -61.91
CA ASP A 512 53.73 49.09 -63.24
C ASP A 512 53.69 50.62 -63.32
N LEU A 513 53.40 51.30 -62.24
CA LEU A 513 53.47 52.77 -62.12
C LEU A 513 54.93 53.29 -62.37
N GLN A 514 55.94 52.56 -61.87
CA GLN A 514 57.34 52.90 -62.01
C GLN A 514 57.92 52.55 -63.42
N ALA A 515 57.42 51.46 -64.03
CA ALA A 515 57.96 50.94 -65.33
C ALA A 515 57.25 51.52 -66.55
N THR A 516 55.95 51.78 -66.52
CA THR A 516 55.18 52.11 -67.71
C THR A 516 54.26 53.33 -67.51
N GLY A 517 54.36 54.07 -66.42
CA GLY A 517 53.53 55.24 -66.17
C GLY A 517 52.04 54.90 -66.01
N GLY A 518 51.71 53.64 -65.60
CA GLY A 518 50.34 53.26 -65.23
C GLY A 518 49.46 52.76 -66.38
N GLN A 519 49.99 52.65 -67.59
CA GLN A 519 49.18 52.20 -68.77
C GLN A 519 48.67 50.77 -68.69
N GLY A 520 49.39 49.87 -67.98
CA GLY A 520 49.01 48.48 -67.84
C GLY A 520 47.77 48.32 -66.88
N ILE A 521 47.71 49.13 -65.88
CA ILE A 521 46.58 49.12 -64.92
C ILE A 521 45.30 49.67 -65.59
N ALA A 522 45.42 50.69 -66.41
CA ALA A 522 44.25 51.26 -67.08
C ALA A 522 43.63 50.27 -68.11
N GLN A 523 44.45 49.46 -68.78
CA GLN A 523 43.95 48.41 -69.67
C GLN A 523 43.32 47.19 -68.94
N MET A 524 43.88 46.80 -67.80
CA MET A 524 43.26 45.74 -66.97
C MET A 524 41.93 46.16 -66.33
N ALA A 525 41.85 47.36 -65.81
CA ALA A 525 40.61 47.89 -65.25
C ALA A 525 39.49 48.00 -66.27
N GLN A 526 39.83 48.40 -67.49
CA GLN A 526 38.88 48.49 -68.58
C GLN A 526 38.38 47.10 -69.07
N ARG A 527 39.24 46.06 -69.00
CA ARG A 527 38.84 44.67 -69.29
C ARG A 527 38.04 44.01 -68.19
N ALA A 528 38.27 44.38 -66.91
CA ALA A 528 37.57 43.83 -65.75
C ALA A 528 36.28 44.58 -65.34
N GLY A 529 35.98 45.70 -66.02
CA GLY A 529 34.78 46.49 -65.71
C GLY A 529 34.80 47.14 -64.31
N VAL A 530 35.99 47.39 -63.73
CA VAL A 530 36.17 47.94 -62.38
C VAL A 530 36.45 49.46 -62.51
N ASP A 531 35.68 50.29 -61.82
CA ASP A 531 35.84 51.74 -61.80
C ASP A 531 37.01 52.14 -60.86
N LEU A 532 38.08 52.70 -61.46
CA LEU A 532 39.30 53.13 -60.77
C LEU A 532 39.09 54.20 -59.69
N SER A 533 37.96 54.88 -59.70
CA SER A 533 37.64 55.88 -58.69
C SER A 533 37.44 55.31 -57.26
N GLN A 534 37.17 54.02 -57.12
CA GLN A 534 37.03 53.34 -55.87
C GLN A 534 38.32 52.92 -55.19
N LEU A 535 39.43 52.95 -55.94
CA LEU A 535 40.75 52.53 -55.45
C LEU A 535 41.67 53.71 -55.04
N GLY A 536 41.15 54.95 -55.04
CA GLY A 536 41.90 56.14 -54.58
C GLY A 536 43.10 56.55 -55.47
N LEU A 537 43.17 56.05 -56.67
CA LEU A 537 44.16 56.44 -57.68
C LEU A 537 43.56 57.45 -58.66
N GLN A 538 43.88 58.73 -58.49
CA GLN A 538 43.62 59.76 -59.52
C GLN A 538 44.63 59.68 -60.60
N ALA A 539 44.18 59.66 -61.85
CA ALA A 539 44.99 59.65 -63.04
C ALA A 539 45.73 60.96 -63.29
#